data_21846c98ecf4d9657f5de13c58a3f46d
#
_entry.id   21846c98ecf4d9657f5de13c58a3f46d
#
_cell.length_a   1.000
_cell.length_b   1.000
_cell.length_c   1.000
_cell.angle_alpha   90.00
_cell.angle_beta   90.00
_cell.angle_gamma   90.00
#
_symmetry.space_group_name_H-M   'P 1'
#
loop_
_entity.id
_entity.type
_entity.pdbx_description
1 polymer ?
#
loop_
_entity_poly.entity_id
_entity_poly.type
_entity_poly.pdbx_seq_one_letter_code
_entity_poly.pdbx_strand_id
1 'polypeptide(L)'
;MKKRIIFLIFFPFFIYAQNIGSLDGRILDDQDQQPLEGATVIIEGTSFGVVTDENGYFVFENIPTKSYNLTISFLGYRTKTIYNVILKSFGTPTIQVLLEESSDELEEIILVQSPFRTTRETPLSTQTFSAVEIETYPGGNNDITKVVQSMPGISPSIGGFRNDIIIRGGAPNESVYYLDGIEIPNINHFSTQGSAGGPLGLLNVSFIREVTLSSSAFGAEYDNPLSGVLSFEQREGNSKRLAGNFRFGATEAGITLEGPLFKKKENKSAKTTFLFSVRRSYLQFLFELLDLPIRPDYWDYQWKINHKINKYNSLIFLGLGSIDDFSLRSPKVFDPSIQASIEQAPIIKQRTITAGLSWKKKYKDGNGLMTTSVSTNRLGNIFSRFRDNISQSNVVFENDSYEWETKIRLKSVRYFDNWKTVIGTNFQNSTYSNNTKNVLYGLNYNTKIKFLKFGLYA
;
A
#
# COMPACT_ATOMS: atom_id res chain seq x y z
N MET A 1 -22.86 53.12 24.42
CA MET A 1 -22.45 51.75 24.07
C MET A 1 -20.92 51.66 24.16
N LYS A 2 -20.37 51.04 25.20
CA LYS A 2 -18.93 50.88 25.42
C LYS A 2 -18.46 49.60 24.70
N LYS A 3 -17.69 49.73 23.61
CA LYS A 3 -17.01 48.62 22.93
C LYS A 3 -15.87 48.09 23.82
N ARG A 4 -16.00 46.89 24.34
CA ARG A 4 -14.92 46.14 25.00
C ARG A 4 -14.07 45.48 23.90
N ILE A 5 -12.85 45.99 23.72
CA ILE A 5 -11.81 45.36 22.90
C ILE A 5 -11.21 44.25 23.76
N ILE A 6 -11.44 43.00 23.36
CA ILE A 6 -10.77 41.81 23.94
C ILE A 6 -9.40 41.73 23.29
N PHE A 7 -8.36 42.03 24.04
CA PHE A 7 -6.97 41.86 23.67
C PHE A 7 -6.63 40.37 23.86
N LEU A 8 -6.59 39.61 22.75
CA LEU A 8 -6.17 38.21 22.76
C LEU A 8 -4.64 38.21 22.89
N ILE A 9 -4.13 37.96 24.10
CA ILE A 9 -2.69 37.80 24.34
C ILE A 9 -2.23 36.51 23.70
N PHE A 10 -1.58 36.59 22.55
CA PHE A 10 -0.85 35.50 21.92
C PHE A 10 0.40 35.22 22.77
N PHE A 11 0.35 34.22 23.65
CA PHE A 11 1.51 33.70 24.34
C PHE A 11 2.30 32.84 23.35
N PRO A 12 3.53 33.18 22.95
CA PRO A 12 4.34 32.30 22.12
C PRO A 12 4.75 31.11 22.99
N PHE A 13 4.11 29.95 22.78
CA PHE A 13 4.62 28.70 23.27
C PHE A 13 5.91 28.38 22.49
N PHE A 14 7.06 28.57 23.12
CA PHE A 14 8.34 28.04 22.66
C PHE A 14 8.26 26.50 22.78
N ILE A 15 7.83 25.86 21.74
CA ILE A 15 7.93 24.39 21.62
C ILE A 15 9.39 24.09 21.33
N TYR A 16 10.14 23.67 22.35
CA TYR A 16 11.44 23.06 22.14
C TYR A 16 11.21 21.71 21.41
N ALA A 17 11.41 21.68 20.12
CA ALA A 17 11.45 20.44 19.36
C ALA A 17 12.64 19.61 19.89
N GLN A 18 12.37 18.50 20.54
CA GLN A 18 13.41 17.54 20.90
C GLN A 18 13.95 16.93 19.62
N ASN A 19 15.21 17.20 19.28
CA ASN A 19 15.91 16.66 18.12
C ASN A 19 16.42 15.22 18.36
N ILE A 20 15.76 14.46 19.21
CA ILE A 20 16.05 13.06 19.54
C ILE A 20 14.83 12.19 19.28
N GLY A 21 15.07 10.97 18.85
CA GLY A 21 14.04 9.96 18.59
C GLY A 21 14.49 8.58 19.05
N SER A 22 13.61 7.60 18.86
CA SER A 22 13.89 6.19 19.06
C SER A 22 13.65 5.41 17.77
N LEU A 23 14.48 4.40 17.56
CA LEU A 23 14.36 3.47 16.44
C LEU A 23 14.23 2.07 17.01
N ASP A 24 13.19 1.37 16.65
CA ASP A 24 12.97 -0.02 17.02
C ASP A 24 12.73 -0.90 15.80
N GLY A 25 13.09 -2.16 15.93
CA GLY A 25 12.92 -3.11 14.84
C GLY A 25 12.95 -4.54 15.29
N ARG A 26 12.77 -5.43 14.33
CA ARG A 26 12.78 -6.87 14.53
C ARG A 26 13.56 -7.54 13.41
N ILE A 27 14.47 -8.45 13.79
CA ILE A 27 15.25 -9.25 12.85
C ILE A 27 14.67 -10.66 12.82
N LEU A 28 14.38 -11.17 11.65
CA LEU A 28 13.83 -12.50 11.43
C LEU A 28 14.63 -13.22 10.35
N ASP A 29 14.60 -14.51 10.39
CA ASP A 29 15.01 -15.37 9.27
C ASP A 29 14.09 -15.16 8.07
N ASP A 30 14.62 -15.12 6.85
CA ASP A 30 13.85 -14.90 5.63
C ASP A 30 12.99 -16.11 5.26
N GLN A 31 13.45 -17.33 5.52
CA GLN A 31 12.78 -18.55 5.11
C GLN A 31 11.68 -18.97 6.09
N ASP A 32 12.04 -19.12 7.37
CA ASP A 32 11.11 -19.61 8.36
C ASP A 32 10.51 -18.50 9.23
N GLN A 33 11.01 -17.26 9.08
CA GLN A 33 10.58 -16.08 9.82
C GLN A 33 10.70 -16.23 11.34
N GLN A 34 11.64 -17.07 11.81
CA GLN A 34 11.96 -17.14 13.22
C GLN A 34 12.71 -15.89 13.67
N PRO A 35 12.52 -15.45 14.91
CA PRO A 35 13.31 -14.35 15.45
C PRO A 35 14.77 -14.75 15.58
N LEU A 36 15.66 -13.88 15.11
CA LEU A 36 17.08 -14.04 15.27
C LEU A 36 17.54 -13.35 16.56
N GLU A 37 17.73 -14.13 17.61
CA GLU A 37 18.30 -13.67 18.88
C GLU A 37 19.82 -13.50 18.75
N GLY A 38 20.36 -12.39 19.26
CA GLY A 38 21.79 -12.12 19.22
C GLY A 38 22.29 -11.50 17.90
N ALA A 39 21.40 -11.14 16.98
CA ALA A 39 21.79 -10.39 15.78
C ALA A 39 22.26 -8.98 16.14
N THR A 40 23.39 -8.56 15.59
CA THR A 40 23.99 -7.25 15.85
C THR A 40 23.43 -6.23 14.86
N VAL A 41 22.98 -5.08 15.36
CA VAL A 41 22.51 -3.93 14.58
C VAL A 41 23.39 -2.75 14.90
N ILE A 42 24.01 -2.15 13.88
CA ILE A 42 24.93 -1.00 14.01
C ILE A 42 24.39 0.15 13.16
N ILE A 43 24.41 1.36 13.72
CA ILE A 43 24.19 2.59 12.96
C ILE A 43 25.50 3.04 12.38
N GLU A 44 25.63 2.98 11.04
CA GLU A 44 26.87 3.32 10.34
C GLU A 44 27.33 4.75 10.64
N GLY A 45 28.64 4.92 10.79
CA GLY A 45 29.25 6.22 11.09
C GLY A 45 28.99 6.74 12.50
N THR A 46 28.49 5.89 13.41
CA THR A 46 28.28 6.23 14.83
C THR A 46 28.81 5.13 15.73
N SER A 47 28.81 5.37 17.04
CA SER A 47 29.12 4.35 18.07
C SER A 47 27.88 3.58 18.55
N PHE A 48 26.72 3.80 17.94
CA PHE A 48 25.49 3.13 18.37
C PHE A 48 25.39 1.73 17.77
N GLY A 49 25.36 0.73 18.64
CA GLY A 49 25.12 -0.66 18.30
C GLY A 49 24.27 -1.34 19.38
N VAL A 50 23.40 -2.23 18.97
CA VAL A 50 22.55 -3.04 19.85
C VAL A 50 22.49 -4.47 19.33
N VAL A 51 22.07 -5.38 20.21
CA VAL A 51 21.86 -6.80 19.89
C VAL A 51 20.38 -7.12 20.07
N THR A 52 19.84 -8.00 19.24
CA THR A 52 18.44 -8.42 19.32
C THR A 52 18.17 -9.33 20.50
N ASP A 53 16.98 -9.19 21.10
CA ASP A 53 16.48 -10.06 22.18
C ASP A 53 15.98 -11.44 21.67
N GLU A 54 15.50 -12.30 22.57
CA GLU A 54 14.92 -13.63 22.29
C GLU A 54 13.75 -13.63 21.29
N ASN A 55 13.14 -12.47 21.06
CA ASN A 55 12.08 -12.27 20.10
C ASN A 55 12.56 -11.57 18.82
N GLY A 56 13.88 -11.40 18.65
CA GLY A 56 14.50 -10.71 17.54
C GLY A 56 14.33 -9.18 17.57
N TYR A 57 13.89 -8.58 18.67
CA TYR A 57 13.69 -7.13 18.76
C TYR A 57 14.96 -6.40 19.15
N PHE A 58 15.16 -5.23 18.56
CA PHE A 58 16.17 -4.25 18.95
C PHE A 58 15.55 -2.86 19.15
N VAL A 59 16.17 -2.04 19.98
CA VAL A 59 15.74 -0.66 20.23
C VAL A 59 16.97 0.22 20.39
N PHE A 60 17.00 1.33 19.67
CA PHE A 60 17.88 2.46 19.91
C PHE A 60 17.07 3.60 20.52
N GLU A 61 17.54 4.17 21.61
CA GLU A 61 16.89 5.28 22.31
C GLU A 61 17.78 6.52 22.28
N ASN A 62 17.13 7.70 22.30
CA ASN A 62 17.81 9.00 22.43
C ASN A 62 18.82 9.30 21.30
N ILE A 63 18.50 8.91 20.07
CA ILE A 63 19.36 9.17 18.91
C ILE A 63 18.93 10.48 18.24
N PRO A 64 19.87 11.32 17.76
CA PRO A 64 19.53 12.52 17.01
C PRO A 64 18.68 12.21 15.78
N THR A 65 17.67 13.04 15.49
CA THR A 65 16.77 12.85 14.34
C THR A 65 17.48 13.24 13.05
N LYS A 66 17.83 12.24 12.27
CA LYS A 66 18.38 12.38 10.91
C LYS A 66 18.23 11.06 10.15
N SER A 67 18.75 10.99 8.94
CA SER A 67 18.82 9.74 8.19
C SER A 67 20.07 8.96 8.59
N TYR A 68 19.91 7.63 8.73
CA TYR A 68 20.97 6.69 9.10
C TYR A 68 20.98 5.46 8.20
N ASN A 69 22.13 4.85 8.04
CA ASN A 69 22.24 3.49 7.51
C ASN A 69 22.38 2.51 8.69
N LEU A 70 21.68 1.39 8.60
CA LEU A 70 21.73 0.32 9.59
C LEU A 70 22.39 -0.89 8.97
N THR A 71 23.46 -1.38 9.56
CA THR A 71 24.10 -2.64 9.20
C THR A 71 23.72 -3.71 10.20
N ILE A 72 23.13 -4.79 9.70
CA ILE A 72 22.64 -5.92 10.50
C ILE A 72 23.48 -7.15 10.14
N SER A 73 24.04 -7.81 11.14
CA SER A 73 24.84 -9.01 10.98
C SER A 73 24.46 -10.08 12.00
N PHE A 74 24.50 -11.33 11.57
CA PHE A 74 24.28 -12.48 12.42
C PHE A 74 25.10 -13.66 11.92
N LEU A 75 25.60 -14.51 12.84
CA LEU A 75 26.45 -15.65 12.49
C LEU A 75 25.67 -16.65 11.60
N GLY A 76 26.23 -17.01 10.46
CA GLY A 76 25.57 -17.90 9.50
C GLY A 76 24.57 -17.20 8.58
N TYR A 77 24.52 -15.87 8.60
CA TYR A 77 23.62 -15.06 7.75
C TYR A 77 24.38 -14.02 6.97
N ARG A 78 23.86 -13.65 5.82
CA ARG A 78 24.39 -12.53 5.04
C ARG A 78 24.14 -11.22 5.74
N THR A 79 25.21 -10.42 5.89
CA THR A 79 25.11 -9.06 6.39
C THR A 79 24.21 -8.22 5.48
N LYS A 80 23.26 -7.49 6.08
CA LYS A 80 22.31 -6.65 5.37
C LYS A 80 22.41 -5.21 5.83
N THR A 81 22.53 -4.28 4.88
CA THR A 81 22.46 -2.85 5.18
C THR A 81 21.14 -2.27 4.71
N ILE A 82 20.47 -1.51 5.59
CA ILE A 82 19.29 -0.72 5.26
C ILE A 82 19.72 0.73 5.20
N TYR A 83 19.56 1.33 4.03
CA TYR A 83 19.98 2.70 3.77
C TYR A 83 18.89 3.71 4.09
N ASN A 84 19.29 4.93 4.45
CA ASN A 84 18.42 6.10 4.60
C ASN A 84 17.23 5.92 5.55
N VAL A 85 17.43 5.23 6.67
CA VAL A 85 16.43 5.14 7.72
C VAL A 85 16.24 6.48 8.37
N ILE A 86 15.08 7.11 8.15
CA ILE A 86 14.77 8.45 8.69
C ILE A 86 14.22 8.31 10.10
N LEU A 87 14.99 8.81 11.06
CA LEU A 87 14.59 8.85 12.45
C LEU A 87 13.79 10.12 12.73
N LYS A 88 12.56 9.95 13.22
CA LYS A 88 11.62 11.03 13.55
C LYS A 88 11.48 11.18 15.07
N SER A 89 11.28 12.39 15.57
CA SER A 89 11.08 12.66 17.03
C SER A 89 9.84 11.96 17.58
N PHE A 90 8.81 11.77 16.76
CA PHE A 90 7.57 11.13 17.12
C PHE A 90 7.30 9.92 16.24
N GLY A 91 7.78 8.74 16.70
CA GLY A 91 7.38 7.46 16.12
C GLY A 91 8.01 7.15 14.76
N THR A 92 9.26 6.72 14.77
CA THR A 92 9.79 5.96 13.64
C THR A 92 9.02 4.63 13.55
N PRO A 93 8.55 4.23 12.37
CA PRO A 93 7.90 2.92 12.20
C PRO A 93 8.83 1.80 12.63
N THR A 94 8.31 0.78 13.29
CA THR A 94 9.08 -0.42 13.65
C THR A 94 9.61 -1.09 12.37
N ILE A 95 10.93 -1.21 12.25
CA ILE A 95 11.58 -1.82 11.09
C ILE A 95 11.58 -3.34 11.26
N GLN A 96 11.14 -4.07 10.24
CA GLN A 96 11.29 -5.51 10.19
C GLN A 96 12.33 -5.88 9.13
N VAL A 97 13.35 -6.62 9.53
CA VAL A 97 14.45 -7.05 8.65
C VAL A 97 14.44 -8.56 8.55
N LEU A 98 14.49 -9.06 7.33
CA LEU A 98 14.66 -10.48 7.04
C LEU A 98 16.12 -10.68 6.64
N LEU A 99 16.82 -11.60 7.31
CA LEU A 99 18.16 -12.03 6.97
C LEU A 99 18.12 -13.39 6.26
N GLU A 100 18.93 -13.53 5.24
CA GLU A 100 19.10 -14.77 4.48
C GLU A 100 20.23 -15.60 5.09
N GLU A 101 20.02 -16.91 5.32
CA GLU A 101 21.10 -17.82 5.70
C GLU A 101 22.18 -17.85 4.62
N SER A 102 23.43 -17.86 5.05
CA SER A 102 24.60 -18.00 4.18
C SER A 102 25.41 -19.22 4.59
N SER A 103 25.59 -20.14 3.66
CA SER A 103 26.50 -21.28 3.83
C SER A 103 27.93 -20.98 3.47
N ASP A 104 28.26 -19.77 3.03
CA ASP A 104 29.57 -19.39 2.57
C ASP A 104 30.41 -18.81 3.72
N GLU A 105 31.59 -19.37 3.94
CA GLU A 105 32.60 -18.81 4.84
C GLU A 105 32.99 -17.41 4.39
N LEU A 106 32.99 -16.48 5.35
CA LEU A 106 33.45 -15.09 5.34
C LEU A 106 34.22 -14.65 4.07
N GLU A 107 33.53 -14.20 3.04
CA GLU A 107 34.09 -13.39 2.01
C GLU A 107 33.90 -11.89 2.28
N GLU A 108 34.96 -11.14 2.00
CA GLU A 108 35.13 -9.72 2.19
C GLU A 108 33.94 -8.89 1.70
N ILE A 109 33.41 -8.01 2.56
CA ILE A 109 32.24 -7.17 2.28
C ILE A 109 32.56 -6.18 1.17
N ILE A 110 32.16 -6.45 -0.05
CA ILE A 110 32.11 -5.46 -1.14
C ILE A 110 30.73 -4.79 -1.08
N LEU A 111 30.70 -3.56 -0.57
CA LEU A 111 29.51 -2.70 -0.57
C LEU A 111 29.18 -2.27 -2.01
N VAL A 112 28.34 -3.03 -2.69
CA VAL A 112 27.74 -2.59 -3.94
C VAL A 112 26.36 -2.06 -3.65
N GLN A 113 26.19 -0.75 -3.74
CA GLN A 113 24.87 -0.11 -3.78
C GLN A 113 24.16 -0.52 -5.06
N SER A 114 23.24 -1.45 -4.98
CA SER A 114 22.33 -1.74 -6.08
C SER A 114 20.90 -1.69 -5.59
N PRO A 115 20.01 -0.87 -6.19
CA PRO A 115 18.58 -0.94 -5.95
C PRO A 115 17.96 -2.24 -6.47
N PHE A 116 18.77 -3.08 -7.15
CA PHE A 116 18.36 -4.36 -7.71
C PHE A 116 18.87 -5.48 -6.82
N ARG A 117 18.04 -5.92 -5.88
CA ARG A 117 18.34 -7.13 -5.09
C ARG A 117 17.94 -8.36 -5.88
N THR A 118 18.91 -9.13 -6.29
CA THR A 118 18.68 -10.47 -6.84
C THR A 118 19.07 -11.51 -5.81
N THR A 119 18.10 -12.22 -5.24
CA THR A 119 18.38 -13.48 -4.55
C THR A 119 18.52 -14.60 -5.61
N ARG A 120 19.13 -15.73 -5.26
CA ARG A 120 19.22 -16.90 -6.17
C ARG A 120 17.87 -17.35 -6.74
N GLU A 121 16.78 -17.02 -6.07
CA GLU A 121 15.41 -17.40 -6.43
C GLU A 121 14.57 -16.26 -7.03
N THR A 122 15.07 -15.02 -7.01
CA THR A 122 14.33 -13.90 -7.59
C THR A 122 14.52 -13.89 -9.10
N PRO A 123 13.43 -13.89 -9.87
CA PRO A 123 13.49 -13.66 -11.31
C PRO A 123 14.25 -12.36 -11.59
N LEU A 124 15.08 -12.34 -12.63
CA LEU A 124 15.84 -11.15 -13.08
C LEU A 124 14.97 -9.90 -13.31
N SER A 125 13.67 -10.07 -13.36
CA SER A 125 12.66 -9.04 -13.59
C SER A 125 11.96 -8.54 -12.33
N THR A 126 12.41 -8.94 -11.14
CA THR A 126 11.84 -8.49 -9.86
C THR A 126 12.60 -7.28 -9.33
N GLN A 127 11.86 -6.25 -8.92
CA GLN A 127 12.38 -5.03 -8.31
C GLN A 127 11.63 -4.79 -7.00
N THR A 128 12.37 -4.41 -5.96
CA THR A 128 11.81 -4.22 -4.63
C THR A 128 12.16 -2.84 -4.11
N PHE A 129 11.19 -2.15 -3.51
CA PHE A 129 11.36 -0.86 -2.84
C PHE A 129 10.95 -0.97 -1.38
N SER A 130 11.80 -0.46 -0.52
CA SER A 130 11.50 -0.28 0.90
C SER A 130 10.60 0.94 1.12
N ALA A 131 9.93 0.98 2.28
CA ALA A 131 9.13 2.14 2.69
C ALA A 131 9.92 3.45 2.66
N VAL A 132 11.20 3.41 3.04
CA VAL A 132 12.08 4.59 3.09
C VAL A 132 12.35 5.13 1.69
N GLU A 133 12.62 4.26 0.72
CA GLU A 133 12.83 4.67 -0.68
C GLU A 133 11.56 5.30 -1.25
N ILE A 134 10.38 4.76 -0.90
CA ILE A 134 9.09 5.30 -1.35
C ILE A 134 8.81 6.67 -0.72
N GLU A 135 9.03 6.83 0.60
CA GLU A 135 8.78 8.10 1.31
C GLU A 135 9.73 9.22 0.87
N THR A 136 10.97 8.88 0.51
CA THR A 136 12.01 9.86 0.14
C THR A 136 12.12 10.10 -1.36
N TYR A 137 11.35 9.37 -2.17
CA TYR A 137 11.43 9.50 -3.63
C TYR A 137 11.04 10.90 -4.10
N PRO A 138 11.94 11.63 -4.81
CA PRO A 138 11.63 12.98 -5.28
C PRO A 138 10.45 13.00 -6.25
N GLY A 139 9.43 13.81 -5.96
CA GLY A 139 8.23 13.90 -6.79
C GLY A 139 7.19 12.80 -6.57
N GLY A 140 7.45 11.85 -5.68
CA GLY A 140 6.51 10.76 -5.35
C GLY A 140 5.24 11.22 -4.65
N ASN A 141 5.25 12.39 -3.97
CA ASN A 141 4.09 12.98 -3.29
C ASN A 141 3.30 12.01 -2.40
N ASN A 142 3.99 11.06 -1.77
CA ASN A 142 3.38 9.93 -1.05
C ASN A 142 2.41 9.08 -1.88
N ASP A 143 2.57 9.06 -3.17
CA ASP A 143 1.84 8.19 -4.08
C ASP A 143 2.78 7.07 -4.56
N ILE A 144 2.49 5.86 -4.10
CA ILE A 144 3.28 4.67 -4.42
C ILE A 144 3.34 4.39 -5.92
N THR A 145 2.29 4.76 -6.65
CA THR A 145 2.21 4.56 -8.08
C THR A 145 3.21 5.44 -8.82
N LYS A 146 3.44 6.67 -8.34
CA LYS A 146 4.46 7.57 -8.89
C LYS A 146 5.88 7.01 -8.71
N VAL A 147 6.15 6.38 -7.59
CA VAL A 147 7.44 5.72 -7.34
C VAL A 147 7.61 4.53 -8.28
N VAL A 148 6.58 3.69 -8.40
CA VAL A 148 6.59 2.54 -9.32
C VAL A 148 6.75 2.98 -10.78
N GLN A 149 6.16 4.09 -11.21
CA GLN A 149 6.32 4.62 -12.56
C GLN A 149 7.77 5.02 -12.92
N SER A 150 8.63 5.22 -11.93
CA SER A 150 10.04 5.53 -12.16
C SER A 150 10.92 4.30 -12.42
N MET A 151 10.38 3.11 -12.25
CA MET A 151 11.11 1.87 -12.42
C MET A 151 11.46 1.59 -13.89
N PRO A 152 12.62 0.98 -14.18
CA PRO A 152 12.94 0.53 -15.52
C PRO A 152 11.89 -0.41 -16.12
N GLY A 153 11.49 -0.15 -17.36
CA GLY A 153 10.48 -0.95 -18.06
C GLY A 153 9.04 -0.57 -17.75
N ILE A 154 8.82 0.49 -16.98
CA ILE A 154 7.50 1.07 -16.74
C ILE A 154 7.39 2.41 -17.46
N SER A 155 6.26 2.62 -18.10
CA SER A 155 5.91 3.89 -18.72
C SER A 155 4.70 4.49 -18.02
N PRO A 156 4.68 5.80 -17.76
CA PRO A 156 3.48 6.50 -17.34
C PRO A 156 2.48 6.58 -18.49
N SER A 157 1.22 6.87 -18.19
CA SER A 157 0.23 7.14 -19.22
C SER A 157 0.56 8.42 -20.00
N ILE A 158 0.13 8.46 -21.26
CA ILE A 158 0.27 9.63 -22.13
C ILE A 158 -0.49 10.82 -21.50
N GLY A 159 0.19 11.96 -21.39
CA GLY A 159 -0.38 13.19 -20.82
C GLY A 159 -0.17 13.37 -19.32
N GLY A 160 0.33 12.38 -18.58
CA GLY A 160 0.77 12.52 -17.18
C GLY A 160 -0.34 12.76 -16.13
N PHE A 161 -1.62 12.78 -16.54
CA PHE A 161 -2.76 13.03 -15.64
C PHE A 161 -3.26 11.79 -14.90
N ARG A 162 -2.79 10.61 -15.28
CA ARG A 162 -3.20 9.33 -14.71
C ARG A 162 -1.99 8.57 -14.16
N ASN A 163 -2.23 7.84 -13.12
CA ASN A 163 -1.26 6.94 -12.48
C ASN A 163 -1.28 5.53 -13.09
N ASP A 164 -1.51 5.41 -14.39
CA ASP A 164 -1.45 4.11 -15.05
C ASP A 164 -0.03 3.54 -14.95
N ILE A 165 0.06 2.25 -14.67
CA ILE A 165 1.32 1.50 -14.68
C ILE A 165 1.32 0.66 -15.94
N ILE A 166 2.11 1.08 -16.92
CA ILE A 166 2.26 0.42 -18.22
C ILE A 166 3.58 -0.32 -18.21
N ILE A 167 3.54 -1.64 -18.06
CA ILE A 167 4.72 -2.47 -17.96
C ILE A 167 5.03 -3.05 -19.34
N ARG A 168 6.19 -2.71 -19.89
CA ARG A 168 6.69 -3.22 -21.20
C ARG A 168 5.67 -3.07 -22.35
N GLY A 169 4.88 -2.00 -22.33
CA GLY A 169 3.88 -1.72 -23.35
C GLY A 169 2.55 -2.44 -23.19
N GLY A 170 2.34 -3.18 -22.10
CA GLY A 170 1.05 -3.80 -21.77
C GLY A 170 0.02 -2.79 -21.29
N ALA A 171 -1.26 -3.14 -21.37
CA ALA A 171 -2.34 -2.28 -20.90
C ALA A 171 -2.37 -2.22 -19.35
N PRO A 172 -2.85 -1.11 -18.74
CA PRO A 172 -2.88 -0.96 -17.27
C PRO A 172 -3.69 -2.04 -16.54
N ASN A 173 -4.68 -2.64 -17.18
CA ASN A 173 -5.51 -3.73 -16.65
C ASN A 173 -4.89 -5.13 -16.79
N GLU A 174 -3.70 -5.24 -17.36
CA GLU A 174 -2.97 -6.49 -17.48
C GLU A 174 -2.09 -6.80 -16.25
N SER A 175 -1.98 -5.85 -15.35
CA SER A 175 -1.25 -6.00 -14.10
C SER A 175 -2.20 -6.37 -12.96
N VAL A 176 -1.71 -7.18 -12.02
CA VAL A 176 -2.45 -7.58 -10.81
C VAL A 176 -1.77 -7.04 -9.56
N TYR A 177 -2.58 -6.71 -8.56
CA TYR A 177 -2.14 -6.04 -7.34
C TYR A 177 -2.49 -6.88 -6.12
N TYR A 178 -1.52 -7.06 -5.23
CA TYR A 178 -1.68 -7.82 -3.99
C TYR A 178 -1.32 -6.95 -2.78
N LEU A 179 -2.17 -6.95 -1.76
CA LEU A 179 -1.93 -6.32 -0.47
C LEU A 179 -1.86 -7.42 0.61
N ASP A 180 -0.67 -7.65 1.20
CA ASP A 180 -0.41 -8.78 2.12
C ASP A 180 -0.87 -10.16 1.57
N GLY A 181 -0.74 -10.36 0.26
CA GLY A 181 -1.15 -11.59 -0.44
C GLY A 181 -2.65 -11.67 -0.78
N ILE A 182 -3.43 -10.63 -0.47
CA ILE A 182 -4.82 -10.49 -0.89
C ILE A 182 -4.87 -9.63 -2.14
N GLU A 183 -5.47 -10.16 -3.21
CA GLU A 183 -5.63 -9.43 -4.46
C GLU A 183 -6.63 -8.29 -4.28
N ILE A 184 -6.25 -7.09 -4.73
CA ILE A 184 -7.05 -5.87 -4.70
C ILE A 184 -7.36 -5.42 -6.14
N PRO A 185 -8.55 -4.86 -6.40
CA PRO A 185 -8.99 -4.59 -7.78
C PRO A 185 -8.26 -3.43 -8.43
N ASN A 186 -7.84 -2.46 -7.64
CA ASN A 186 -7.11 -1.28 -8.11
C ASN A 186 -6.28 -0.65 -6.98
N ILE A 187 -5.42 0.27 -7.34
CA ILE A 187 -4.53 1.01 -6.43
C ILE A 187 -4.69 2.53 -6.52
N ASN A 188 -5.67 3.00 -7.30
CA ASN A 188 -5.91 4.42 -7.56
C ASN A 188 -7.37 4.80 -7.34
N HIS A 189 -7.60 6.05 -6.96
CA HIS A 189 -8.90 6.70 -6.99
C HIS A 189 -9.35 6.99 -8.42
N PHE A 190 -10.66 7.06 -8.65
CA PHE A 190 -11.26 7.36 -9.95
C PHE A 190 -10.77 6.44 -11.08
N SER A 191 -10.46 5.19 -10.74
CA SER A 191 -10.07 4.21 -11.75
C SER A 191 -11.28 3.88 -12.64
N THR A 192 -11.08 3.91 -13.95
CA THR A 192 -12.12 3.47 -14.87
C THR A 192 -12.25 1.95 -14.81
N GLN A 193 -13.47 1.45 -14.98
CA GLN A 193 -13.73 0.01 -15.02
C GLN A 193 -12.89 -0.68 -16.09
N GLY A 194 -12.27 -1.81 -15.75
CA GLY A 194 -11.32 -2.49 -16.62
C GLY A 194 -9.97 -1.78 -16.77
N SER A 195 -9.67 -0.77 -15.94
CA SER A 195 -8.36 -0.12 -15.88
C SER A 195 -7.98 0.09 -14.40
N ALA A 196 -6.75 -0.19 -14.05
CA ALA A 196 -6.24 0.07 -12.71
C ALA A 196 -5.74 1.51 -12.53
N GLY A 197 -5.70 2.31 -13.59
CA GLY A 197 -5.21 3.68 -13.59
C GLY A 197 -6.26 4.70 -13.14
N GLY A 198 -5.83 5.66 -12.35
CA GLY A 198 -6.59 6.82 -11.89
C GLY A 198 -5.63 7.97 -11.59
N PRO A 199 -6.09 9.18 -11.28
CA PRO A 199 -5.20 10.33 -11.11
C PRO A 199 -4.42 10.33 -9.78
N LEU A 200 -4.84 9.57 -8.79
CA LEU A 200 -4.33 9.64 -7.41
C LEU A 200 -4.25 8.25 -6.78
N GLY A 201 -3.19 8.00 -6.00
CA GLY A 201 -2.99 6.73 -5.32
C GLY A 201 -3.93 6.50 -4.13
N LEU A 202 -4.52 5.29 -4.08
CA LEU A 202 -5.43 4.85 -3.02
C LEU A 202 -4.67 4.33 -1.78
N LEU A 203 -3.49 3.73 -1.96
CA LEU A 203 -2.76 3.11 -0.86
C LEU A 203 -2.08 4.16 0.03
N ASN A 204 -2.19 4.00 1.35
CA ASN A 204 -1.45 4.84 2.29
C ASN A 204 -0.01 4.34 2.42
N VAL A 205 0.95 5.13 1.94
CA VAL A 205 2.38 4.80 1.98
C VAL A 205 2.89 4.51 3.40
N SER A 206 2.33 5.18 4.44
CA SER A 206 2.75 4.95 5.83
C SER A 206 2.46 3.53 6.35
N PHE A 207 1.61 2.76 5.65
CA PHE A 207 1.34 1.36 5.96
C PHE A 207 2.31 0.41 5.28
N ILE A 208 2.92 0.85 4.18
CA ILE A 208 3.73 -0.01 3.34
C ILE A 208 5.10 -0.21 3.98
N ARG A 209 5.54 -1.46 4.04
CA ARG A 209 6.88 -1.87 4.41
C ARG A 209 7.76 -2.02 3.17
N GLU A 210 7.20 -2.69 2.16
CA GLU A 210 7.90 -3.07 0.95
C GLU A 210 6.94 -3.17 -0.22
N VAL A 211 7.41 -2.84 -1.41
CA VAL A 211 6.71 -3.05 -2.67
C VAL A 211 7.59 -3.86 -3.60
N THR A 212 7.08 -4.98 -4.05
CA THR A 212 7.74 -5.83 -5.04
C THR A 212 7.02 -5.76 -6.36
N LEU A 213 7.73 -5.40 -7.41
CA LEU A 213 7.29 -5.47 -8.80
C LEU A 213 7.93 -6.67 -9.48
N SER A 214 7.13 -7.55 -10.05
CA SER A 214 7.57 -8.58 -10.99
C SER A 214 7.04 -8.25 -12.37
N SER A 215 7.93 -7.98 -13.33
CA SER A 215 7.58 -7.58 -14.69
C SER A 215 7.67 -8.71 -15.72
N SER A 216 8.01 -9.90 -15.31
CA SER A 216 7.99 -11.16 -16.09
C SER A 216 8.26 -12.37 -15.19
N ALA A 217 8.16 -13.57 -15.76
CA ALA A 217 8.44 -14.85 -15.09
C ALA A 217 7.61 -15.02 -13.78
N PHE A 218 6.32 -14.73 -13.86
CA PHE A 218 5.41 -14.83 -12.71
C PHE A 218 5.29 -16.28 -12.25
N GLY A 219 5.31 -16.48 -10.92
CA GLY A 219 5.01 -17.78 -10.33
C GLY A 219 3.58 -18.22 -10.66
N ALA A 220 3.35 -19.54 -10.76
CA ALA A 220 2.04 -20.13 -11.03
C ALA A 220 0.98 -19.78 -9.95
N GLU A 221 1.41 -19.23 -8.82
CA GLU A 221 0.55 -18.74 -7.74
C GLU A 221 -0.25 -17.49 -8.09
N TYR A 222 0.23 -16.69 -9.02
CA TYR A 222 -0.44 -15.47 -9.45
C TYR A 222 -1.47 -15.77 -10.52
N ASP A 223 -2.64 -15.22 -10.37
CA ASP A 223 -3.76 -15.45 -11.25
C ASP A 223 -3.85 -14.34 -12.29
N ASN A 224 -3.78 -14.71 -13.57
CA ASN A 224 -3.95 -13.85 -14.75
C ASN A 224 -3.05 -12.61 -14.91
N PRO A 225 -1.82 -12.50 -14.39
CA PRO A 225 -0.98 -11.38 -14.79
C PRO A 225 -0.56 -11.56 -16.26
N LEU A 226 -0.75 -10.52 -17.06
CA LEU A 226 -0.26 -10.47 -18.44
C LEU A 226 0.99 -9.59 -18.57
N SER A 227 1.02 -8.48 -17.82
CA SER A 227 2.12 -7.51 -17.88
C SER A 227 2.94 -7.45 -16.60
N GLY A 228 2.32 -7.54 -15.42
CA GLY A 228 3.05 -7.44 -14.17
C GLY A 228 2.27 -7.85 -12.93
N VAL A 229 3.03 -8.11 -11.87
CA VAL A 229 2.52 -8.35 -10.52
C VAL A 229 3.14 -7.32 -9.59
N LEU A 230 2.31 -6.57 -8.87
CA LEU A 230 2.74 -5.70 -7.78
C LEU A 230 2.25 -6.26 -6.45
N SER A 231 3.18 -6.52 -5.56
CA SER A 231 2.89 -6.98 -4.21
C SER A 231 3.28 -5.90 -3.21
N PHE A 232 2.31 -5.46 -2.43
CA PHE A 232 2.46 -4.47 -1.37
C PHE A 232 2.42 -5.19 -0.03
N GLU A 233 3.49 -5.09 0.73
CA GLU A 233 3.55 -5.63 2.08
C GLU A 233 3.38 -4.51 3.09
N GLN A 234 2.40 -4.68 3.98
CA GLN A 234 2.12 -3.72 5.04
C GLN A 234 2.93 -4.06 6.29
N ARG A 235 3.42 -3.03 6.98
CA ARG A 235 4.02 -3.18 8.29
C ARG A 235 3.00 -3.64 9.36
N GLU A 236 3.47 -4.13 10.48
CA GLU A 236 2.64 -4.37 11.66
C GLU A 236 2.43 -3.06 12.44
N GLY A 237 1.32 -2.96 13.17
CA GLY A 237 1.09 -1.86 14.11
C GLY A 237 2.00 -1.96 15.33
N ASN A 238 2.22 -0.85 16.02
CA ASN A 238 3.04 -0.78 17.22
C ASN A 238 2.52 -1.74 18.30
N SER A 239 3.37 -2.65 18.77
CA SER A 239 2.99 -3.63 19.80
C SER A 239 3.15 -3.12 21.23
N LYS A 240 3.82 -1.96 21.42
CA LYS A 240 4.19 -1.44 22.74
C LYS A 240 3.28 -0.29 23.20
N ARG A 241 2.90 0.62 22.32
CA ARG A 241 2.14 1.83 22.65
C ARG A 241 1.17 2.23 21.55
N LEU A 242 0.16 3.01 21.91
CA LEU A 242 -0.66 3.72 20.94
C LEU A 242 0.18 4.86 20.33
N ALA A 243 0.19 4.94 19.01
CA ALA A 243 0.83 5.99 18.26
C ALA A 243 -0.10 6.49 17.17
N GLY A 244 0.13 7.69 16.69
CA GLY A 244 -0.66 8.27 15.62
C GLY A 244 0.14 9.31 14.86
N ASN A 245 -0.26 9.52 13.61
CA ASN A 245 0.30 10.52 12.73
C ASN A 245 -0.86 11.29 12.10
N PHE A 246 -0.78 12.59 12.12
CA PHE A 246 -1.64 13.48 11.36
C PHE A 246 -0.83 14.08 10.22
N ARG A 247 -1.32 13.90 8.99
CA ARG A 247 -0.71 14.45 7.79
C ARG A 247 -1.63 15.51 7.20
N PHE A 248 -1.05 16.62 6.85
CA PHE A 248 -1.71 17.67 6.09
C PHE A 248 -0.83 17.99 4.88
N GLY A 249 -1.30 17.67 3.69
CA GLY A 249 -0.58 17.87 2.43
C GLY A 249 -1.23 18.92 1.54
N ALA A 250 -0.74 19.10 0.33
CA ALA A 250 -1.30 20.05 -0.64
C ALA A 250 -2.69 19.64 -1.17
N THR A 251 -3.03 18.36 -1.13
CA THR A 251 -4.21 17.79 -1.78
C THR A 251 -5.16 17.07 -0.85
N GLU A 252 -4.66 16.63 0.33
CA GLU A 252 -5.39 15.78 1.26
C GLU A 252 -4.95 15.97 2.70
N ALA A 253 -5.83 15.63 3.62
CA ALA A 253 -5.52 15.44 5.02
C ALA A 253 -5.81 13.99 5.43
N GLY A 254 -4.98 13.45 6.33
CA GLY A 254 -5.12 12.08 6.79
C GLY A 254 -4.70 11.89 8.23
N ILE A 255 -5.32 10.90 8.86
CA ILE A 255 -4.99 10.45 10.21
C ILE A 255 -4.63 8.99 10.12
N THR A 256 -3.49 8.62 10.71
CA THR A 256 -3.08 7.23 10.88
C THR A 256 -2.93 6.95 12.37
N LEU A 257 -3.54 5.87 12.83
CA LEU A 257 -3.46 5.39 14.22
C LEU A 257 -2.93 3.97 14.24
N GLU A 258 -2.12 3.65 15.21
CA GLU A 258 -1.59 2.31 15.41
C GLU A 258 -1.36 1.98 16.87
N GLY A 259 -1.38 0.72 17.21
CA GLY A 259 -1.10 0.31 18.58
C GLY A 259 -1.58 -1.09 18.92
N PRO A 260 -1.45 -1.47 20.21
CA PRO A 260 -2.03 -2.69 20.74
C PRO A 260 -3.55 -2.55 20.86
N LEU A 261 -4.29 -3.55 20.35
CA LEU A 261 -5.76 -3.53 20.43
C LEU A 261 -6.27 -3.92 21.83
N PHE A 262 -5.54 -4.76 22.57
CA PHE A 262 -5.91 -5.19 23.91
C PHE A 262 -4.81 -4.87 24.91
N LYS A 263 -5.19 -4.70 26.20
CA LYS A 263 -4.23 -4.45 27.27
C LYS A 263 -3.17 -5.54 27.35
N LYS A 264 -1.91 -5.12 27.45
CA LYS A 264 -0.78 -6.02 27.68
C LYS A 264 -0.75 -6.48 29.14
N LYS A 265 -0.21 -7.69 29.38
CA LYS A 265 0.40 -8.00 30.66
C LYS A 265 1.72 -7.22 30.76
N GLU A 266 2.07 -6.77 31.96
CA GLU A 266 3.32 -6.06 32.21
C GLU A 266 4.51 -6.79 31.56
N ASN A 267 5.37 -6.04 30.90
CA ASN A 267 6.58 -6.50 30.20
C ASN A 267 6.41 -7.48 29.01
N LYS A 268 5.22 -7.61 28.42
CA LYS A 268 5.04 -8.42 27.18
C LYS A 268 4.53 -7.59 26.03
N SER A 269 5.03 -7.86 24.81
CA SER A 269 4.47 -7.28 23.58
C SER A 269 3.03 -7.73 23.37
N ALA A 270 2.18 -6.86 22.81
CA ALA A 270 0.80 -7.21 22.55
C ALA A 270 0.71 -8.28 21.45
N LYS A 271 -0.15 -9.27 21.65
CA LYS A 271 -0.43 -10.30 20.63
C LYS A 271 -1.27 -9.77 19.47
N THR A 272 -2.03 -8.70 19.70
CA THR A 272 -2.90 -8.10 18.72
C THR A 272 -2.52 -6.64 18.52
N THR A 273 -2.19 -6.28 17.29
CA THR A 273 -1.87 -4.91 16.91
C THR A 273 -2.81 -4.45 15.81
N PHE A 274 -3.01 -3.16 15.70
CA PHE A 274 -3.78 -2.55 14.62
C PHE A 274 -3.02 -1.40 13.96
N LEU A 275 -3.33 -1.20 12.69
CA LEU A 275 -3.09 -0.01 11.89
C LEU A 275 -4.44 0.46 11.37
N PHE A 276 -4.71 1.75 11.41
CA PHE A 276 -5.92 2.34 10.88
C PHE A 276 -5.61 3.71 10.28
N SER A 277 -6.14 3.98 9.10
CA SER A 277 -6.01 5.27 8.43
C SER A 277 -7.31 5.68 7.78
N VAL A 278 -7.58 6.98 7.83
CA VAL A 278 -8.61 7.65 7.03
C VAL A 278 -7.97 8.87 6.39
N ARG A 279 -8.23 9.06 5.08
CA ARG A 279 -7.81 10.25 4.34
C ARG A 279 -9.01 10.94 3.70
N ARG A 280 -8.92 12.25 3.59
CA ARG A 280 -9.91 13.10 2.95
C ARG A 280 -9.21 14.05 1.99
N SER A 281 -9.66 14.06 0.74
CA SER A 281 -9.25 15.04 -0.25
C SER A 281 -9.90 16.39 -0.01
N TYR A 282 -9.21 17.45 -0.33
CA TYR A 282 -9.75 18.79 -0.48
C TYR A 282 -9.32 19.47 -1.79
N LEU A 283 -8.97 18.67 -2.78
CA LEU A 283 -8.65 19.11 -4.15
C LEU A 283 -9.72 20.00 -4.76
N GLN A 284 -11.00 19.76 -4.42
CA GLN A 284 -12.11 20.57 -4.85
C GLN A 284 -11.93 22.06 -4.50
N PHE A 285 -11.40 22.37 -3.30
CA PHE A 285 -11.15 23.76 -2.87
C PHE A 285 -9.95 24.36 -3.61
N LEU A 286 -8.88 23.59 -3.79
CA LEU A 286 -7.70 24.01 -4.54
C LEU A 286 -8.08 24.31 -6.01
N PHE A 287 -8.86 23.44 -6.61
CA PHE A 287 -9.30 23.59 -8.01
C PHE A 287 -10.30 24.75 -8.18
N GLU A 288 -11.10 25.05 -7.15
CA GLU A 288 -11.93 26.23 -7.13
C GLU A 288 -11.11 27.52 -7.05
N LEU A 289 -10.04 27.54 -6.24
CA LEU A 289 -9.12 28.67 -6.15
C LEU A 289 -8.40 28.94 -7.48
N LEU A 290 -8.07 27.88 -8.21
CA LEU A 290 -7.42 27.95 -9.54
C LEU A 290 -8.41 28.13 -10.69
N ASP A 291 -9.70 28.29 -10.40
CA ASP A 291 -10.81 28.39 -11.35
C ASP A 291 -10.88 27.24 -12.37
N LEU A 292 -10.45 26.03 -11.94
CA LEU A 292 -10.58 24.83 -12.74
C LEU A 292 -12.02 24.29 -12.68
N PRO A 293 -12.55 23.73 -13.79
CA PRO A 293 -13.94 23.28 -13.83
C PRO A 293 -14.20 21.97 -13.10
N ILE A 294 -13.17 21.21 -12.78
CA ILE A 294 -13.26 19.88 -12.16
C ILE A 294 -13.25 19.96 -10.62
N ARG A 295 -14.00 19.09 -9.98
CA ARG A 295 -14.14 19.00 -8.52
C ARG A 295 -14.00 17.55 -8.05
N PRO A 296 -12.77 16.99 -8.03
CA PRO A 296 -12.55 15.67 -7.46
C PRO A 296 -12.66 15.73 -5.94
N ASP A 297 -13.40 14.79 -5.39
CA ASP A 297 -13.63 14.63 -3.97
C ASP A 297 -13.54 13.16 -3.63
N TYR A 298 -12.73 12.80 -2.63
CA TYR A 298 -12.65 11.42 -2.18
C TYR A 298 -12.42 11.30 -0.68
N TRP A 299 -12.90 10.16 -0.16
CA TRP A 299 -12.53 9.59 1.10
C TRP A 299 -11.92 8.24 0.86
N ASP A 300 -10.90 7.88 1.62
CA ASP A 300 -10.44 6.51 1.71
C ASP A 300 -10.15 6.10 3.14
N TYR A 301 -10.14 4.80 3.33
CA TYR A 301 -9.76 4.18 4.58
C TYR A 301 -8.96 2.91 4.31
N GLN A 302 -8.01 2.66 5.18
CA GLN A 302 -7.19 1.46 5.17
C GLN A 302 -6.98 1.00 6.61
N TRP A 303 -7.08 -0.30 6.84
CA TRP A 303 -6.84 -0.86 8.16
C TRP A 303 -6.26 -2.26 8.07
N LYS A 304 -5.48 -2.63 9.11
CA LYS A 304 -4.90 -3.95 9.29
C LYS A 304 -4.93 -4.29 10.77
N ILE A 305 -5.37 -5.51 11.09
CA ILE A 305 -5.27 -6.10 12.41
C ILE A 305 -4.43 -7.36 12.30
N ASN A 306 -3.35 -7.44 13.05
CA ASN A 306 -2.51 -8.60 13.14
C ASN A 306 -2.68 -9.24 14.52
N HIS A 307 -3.02 -10.54 14.57
CA HIS A 307 -3.21 -11.30 15.80
C HIS A 307 -2.30 -12.53 15.83
N LYS A 308 -1.34 -12.56 16.76
CA LYS A 308 -0.45 -13.69 16.99
C LYS A 308 -1.13 -14.67 17.94
N ILE A 309 -1.72 -15.75 17.41
CA ILE A 309 -2.34 -16.81 18.23
C ILE A 309 -1.26 -17.49 19.07
N ASN A 310 -0.17 -17.92 18.43
CA ASN A 310 1.02 -18.51 19.05
C ASN A 310 2.24 -18.31 18.12
N LYS A 311 3.39 -18.89 18.46
CA LYS A 311 4.62 -18.75 17.66
C LYS A 311 4.52 -19.31 16.24
N TYR A 312 3.57 -20.21 15.97
CA TYR A 312 3.38 -20.83 14.65
C TYR A 312 2.19 -20.28 13.88
N ASN A 313 1.25 -19.59 14.52
CA ASN A 313 -0.01 -19.20 13.89
C ASN A 313 -0.28 -17.72 14.10
N SER A 314 -0.58 -17.02 13.01
CA SER A 314 -1.05 -15.64 13.01
C SER A 314 -2.25 -15.44 12.09
N LEU A 315 -3.10 -14.50 12.47
CA LEU A 315 -4.23 -14.03 11.67
C LEU A 315 -3.99 -12.58 11.29
N ILE A 316 -4.26 -12.27 10.04
CA ILE A 316 -4.21 -10.92 9.49
C ILE A 316 -5.60 -10.61 8.94
N PHE A 317 -6.24 -9.58 9.49
CA PHE A 317 -7.44 -8.98 8.92
C PHE A 317 -7.03 -7.67 8.28
N LEU A 318 -7.47 -7.40 7.07
CA LEU A 318 -7.23 -6.14 6.41
C LEU A 318 -8.45 -5.65 5.65
N GLY A 319 -8.52 -4.35 5.47
CA GLY A 319 -9.51 -3.71 4.64
C GLY A 319 -8.98 -2.43 4.03
N LEU A 320 -9.49 -2.17 2.84
CA LEU A 320 -9.18 -1.01 2.02
C LEU A 320 -10.47 -0.57 1.34
N GLY A 321 -10.73 0.73 1.27
CA GLY A 321 -11.87 1.21 0.51
C GLY A 321 -11.81 2.69 0.23
N SER A 322 -12.61 3.10 -0.78
CA SER A 322 -12.76 4.49 -1.16
C SER A 322 -14.20 4.86 -1.51
N ILE A 323 -14.49 6.13 -1.39
CA ILE A 323 -15.69 6.80 -1.88
C ILE A 323 -15.19 7.97 -2.72
N ASP A 324 -15.40 7.89 -4.02
CA ASP A 324 -14.88 8.83 -5.00
C ASP A 324 -16.05 9.52 -5.70
N ASP A 325 -16.08 10.84 -5.63
CA ASP A 325 -17.10 11.68 -6.28
C ASP A 325 -16.39 12.73 -7.16
N PHE A 326 -16.64 12.68 -8.45
CA PHE A 326 -16.13 13.65 -9.40
C PHE A 326 -17.28 14.45 -9.99
N SER A 327 -17.25 15.76 -9.81
CA SER A 327 -18.25 16.68 -10.33
C SER A 327 -17.61 17.84 -11.10
N LEU A 328 -18.44 18.61 -11.78
CA LEU A 328 -18.05 19.74 -12.61
C LEU A 328 -18.70 21.03 -12.10
N ARG A 329 -18.02 22.14 -12.32
CA ARG A 329 -18.52 23.50 -12.04
C ARG A 329 -18.19 24.42 -13.17
N SER A 330 -19.03 25.43 -13.41
CA SER A 330 -18.71 26.49 -14.38
C SER A 330 -17.52 27.31 -13.88
N PRO A 331 -16.55 27.61 -14.75
CA PRO A 331 -15.49 28.56 -14.44
C PRO A 331 -16.06 29.96 -14.29
N LYS A 332 -15.38 30.85 -13.59
CA LYS A 332 -15.76 32.26 -13.40
C LYS A 332 -15.62 33.06 -14.71
N VAL A 333 -14.60 32.70 -15.50
CA VAL A 333 -14.34 33.29 -16.80
C VAL A 333 -14.74 32.31 -17.88
N PHE A 334 -15.59 32.73 -18.80
CA PHE A 334 -16.02 31.91 -19.92
C PHE A 334 -14.87 31.66 -20.91
N ASP A 335 -14.59 30.38 -21.16
CA ASP A 335 -13.65 29.93 -22.18
C ASP A 335 -14.31 28.81 -22.99
N PRO A 336 -14.42 28.97 -24.33
CA PRO A 336 -15.08 27.97 -25.18
C PRO A 336 -14.42 26.60 -25.12
N SER A 337 -13.09 26.50 -24.90
CA SER A 337 -12.38 25.24 -24.82
C SER A 337 -12.68 24.52 -23.50
N ILE A 338 -12.76 25.25 -22.39
CA ILE A 338 -13.17 24.76 -21.10
C ILE A 338 -14.63 24.30 -21.15
N GLN A 339 -15.52 25.08 -21.78
CA GLN A 339 -16.92 24.71 -21.92
C GLN A 339 -17.09 23.39 -22.70
N ALA A 340 -16.39 23.24 -23.83
CA ALA A 340 -16.39 21.99 -24.58
C ALA A 340 -15.87 20.80 -23.76
N SER A 341 -14.88 21.03 -22.91
CA SER A 341 -14.36 20.01 -22.01
C SER A 341 -15.38 19.62 -20.93
N ILE A 342 -16.11 20.58 -20.37
CA ILE A 342 -17.19 20.34 -19.39
C ILE A 342 -18.32 19.50 -20.01
N GLU A 343 -18.72 19.80 -21.23
CA GLU A 343 -19.80 19.09 -21.93
C GLU A 343 -19.44 17.63 -22.24
N GLN A 344 -18.16 17.35 -22.43
CA GLN A 344 -17.66 16.00 -22.75
C GLN A 344 -17.24 15.19 -21.52
N ALA A 345 -16.88 15.86 -20.43
CA ALA A 345 -16.38 15.18 -19.24
C ALA A 345 -17.50 14.38 -18.54
N PRO A 346 -17.22 13.16 -18.10
CA PRO A 346 -18.18 12.38 -17.33
C PRO A 346 -18.27 12.86 -15.89
N ILE A 347 -19.42 12.65 -15.26
CA ILE A 347 -19.58 12.62 -13.79
C ILE A 347 -19.33 11.20 -13.34
N ILE A 348 -18.42 11.03 -12.38
CA ILE A 348 -18.01 9.71 -11.89
C ILE A 348 -18.32 9.61 -10.40
N LYS A 349 -19.03 8.55 -10.01
CA LYS A 349 -19.20 8.15 -8.61
C LYS A 349 -18.71 6.73 -8.47
N GLN A 350 -17.70 6.53 -7.65
CA GLN A 350 -17.09 5.22 -7.48
C GLN A 350 -17.01 4.85 -6.00
N ARG A 351 -17.16 3.56 -5.73
CA ARG A 351 -17.04 2.99 -4.39
C ARG A 351 -16.27 1.70 -4.47
N THR A 352 -15.16 1.63 -3.76
CA THR A 352 -14.31 0.44 -3.69
C THR A 352 -14.29 -0.07 -2.26
N ILE A 353 -14.46 -1.37 -2.09
CA ILE A 353 -14.34 -2.06 -0.81
C ILE A 353 -13.57 -3.35 -1.04
N THR A 354 -12.49 -3.53 -0.31
CA THR A 354 -11.76 -4.78 -0.18
C THR A 354 -11.73 -5.16 1.30
N ALA A 355 -12.02 -6.40 1.60
CA ALA A 355 -11.82 -6.97 2.93
C ALA A 355 -11.25 -8.38 2.82
N GLY A 356 -10.35 -8.72 3.71
CA GLY A 356 -9.71 -10.03 3.69
C GLY A 356 -9.23 -10.51 5.04
N LEU A 357 -9.19 -11.83 5.17
CA LEU A 357 -8.64 -12.57 6.29
C LEU A 357 -7.58 -13.52 5.76
N SER A 358 -6.39 -13.47 6.33
CA SER A 358 -5.32 -14.44 6.06
C SER A 358 -4.90 -15.15 7.33
N TRP A 359 -4.83 -16.45 7.28
CA TRP A 359 -4.22 -17.30 8.30
C TRP A 359 -2.86 -17.77 7.81
N LYS A 360 -1.81 -17.40 8.52
CA LYS A 360 -0.44 -17.85 8.29
C LYS A 360 -0.07 -18.88 9.33
N LYS A 361 0.34 -20.08 8.91
CA LYS A 361 0.75 -21.19 9.76
C LYS A 361 2.17 -21.60 9.39
N LYS A 362 3.12 -21.38 10.26
CA LYS A 362 4.48 -21.93 10.15
C LYS A 362 4.46 -23.42 10.50
N TYR A 363 5.21 -24.20 9.78
CA TYR A 363 5.37 -25.60 10.13
C TYR A 363 6.27 -25.73 11.37
N LYS A 364 6.00 -26.77 12.22
CA LYS A 364 6.71 -26.93 13.49
C LYS A 364 8.18 -27.27 13.32
N ASP A 365 8.54 -27.88 12.20
CA ASP A 365 9.90 -28.22 11.80
C ASP A 365 10.71 -27.02 11.27
N GLY A 366 10.12 -25.82 11.20
CA GLY A 366 10.76 -24.61 10.66
C GLY A 366 10.78 -24.56 9.11
N ASN A 367 10.52 -25.67 8.44
CA ASN A 367 10.77 -25.82 7.00
C ASN A 367 9.59 -25.41 6.13
N GLY A 368 8.98 -24.25 6.41
CA GLY A 368 7.98 -23.67 5.50
C GLY A 368 6.78 -23.02 6.17
N LEU A 369 5.90 -22.55 5.30
CA LEU A 369 4.74 -21.72 5.65
C LEU A 369 3.52 -22.15 4.84
N MET A 370 2.37 -22.23 5.50
CA MET A 370 1.07 -22.33 4.86
C MET A 370 0.29 -21.03 5.04
N THR A 371 -0.26 -20.49 3.98
CA THR A 371 -1.14 -19.33 4.00
C THR A 371 -2.49 -19.71 3.45
N THR A 372 -3.54 -19.43 4.18
CA THR A 372 -4.93 -19.56 3.70
C THR A 372 -5.57 -18.18 3.80
N SER A 373 -6.15 -17.69 2.72
CA SER A 373 -6.82 -16.40 2.71
C SER A 373 -8.23 -16.50 2.12
N VAL A 374 -9.12 -15.69 2.67
CA VAL A 374 -10.46 -15.44 2.15
C VAL A 374 -10.59 -13.94 1.98
N SER A 375 -11.01 -13.50 0.81
CA SER A 375 -11.16 -12.07 0.53
C SER A 375 -12.39 -11.79 -0.30
N THR A 376 -12.91 -10.58 -0.20
CA THR A 376 -13.97 -10.06 -1.04
C THR A 376 -13.61 -8.66 -1.52
N ASN A 377 -13.85 -8.42 -2.81
CA ASN A 377 -13.69 -7.15 -3.48
C ASN A 377 -15.02 -6.72 -4.06
N ARG A 378 -15.40 -5.47 -3.86
CA ARG A 378 -16.55 -4.87 -4.53
C ARG A 378 -16.13 -3.51 -5.08
N LEU A 379 -16.27 -3.36 -6.40
CA LEU A 379 -16.07 -2.12 -7.12
C LEU A 379 -17.40 -1.72 -7.74
N GLY A 380 -17.99 -0.62 -7.30
CA GLY A 380 -19.17 -0.02 -7.91
C GLY A 380 -18.79 1.26 -8.63
N ASN A 381 -19.34 1.46 -9.81
CA ASN A 381 -18.99 2.59 -10.67
C ASN A 381 -20.25 3.11 -11.38
N ILE A 382 -20.57 4.38 -11.15
CA ILE A 382 -21.59 5.12 -11.90
C ILE A 382 -20.87 6.17 -12.73
N PHE A 383 -21.05 6.07 -14.03
CA PHE A 383 -20.48 6.95 -15.00
C PHE A 383 -21.62 7.60 -15.77
N SER A 384 -21.82 8.92 -15.60
CA SER A 384 -22.94 9.63 -16.17
C SER A 384 -22.47 10.82 -17.01
N ARG A 385 -23.18 11.09 -18.10
CA ARG A 385 -23.06 12.31 -18.89
C ARG A 385 -24.46 12.89 -19.09
N PHE A 386 -24.57 14.17 -18.88
CA PHE A 386 -25.80 14.92 -18.99
C PHE A 386 -25.73 15.87 -20.18
N ARG A 387 -26.89 16.36 -20.64
CA ARG A 387 -26.93 17.43 -21.60
C ARG A 387 -26.38 18.73 -21.02
N ASP A 388 -26.66 18.97 -19.74
CA ASP A 388 -26.03 19.98 -18.90
C ASP A 388 -25.35 19.27 -17.72
N ASN A 389 -24.04 19.12 -17.83
CA ASN A 389 -23.21 18.46 -16.81
C ASN A 389 -23.05 19.29 -15.53
N ILE A 390 -23.31 20.60 -15.56
CA ILE A 390 -23.22 21.45 -14.36
C ILE A 390 -24.46 21.26 -13.47
N SER A 391 -25.65 21.38 -14.05
CA SER A 391 -26.91 21.15 -13.32
C SER A 391 -27.27 19.68 -13.19
N GLN A 392 -26.52 18.79 -13.86
CA GLN A 392 -26.78 17.34 -13.94
C GLN A 392 -28.21 17.04 -14.41
N SER A 393 -28.66 17.79 -15.41
CA SER A 393 -29.99 17.65 -15.97
C SER A 393 -29.97 16.98 -17.35
N ASN A 394 -31.01 16.18 -17.62
CA ASN A 394 -31.20 15.45 -18.88
C ASN A 394 -30.07 14.47 -19.18
N VAL A 395 -30.12 13.31 -18.54
CA VAL A 395 -29.17 12.20 -18.77
C VAL A 395 -29.09 11.85 -20.25
N VAL A 396 -27.88 11.87 -20.80
CA VAL A 396 -27.55 11.48 -22.18
C VAL A 396 -26.95 10.07 -22.20
N PHE A 397 -26.09 9.79 -21.24
CA PHE A 397 -25.48 8.49 -21.06
C PHE A 397 -25.33 8.20 -19.56
N GLU A 398 -25.66 6.97 -19.17
CA GLU A 398 -25.44 6.47 -17.83
C GLU A 398 -25.01 5.01 -17.91
N ASN A 399 -23.94 4.67 -17.21
CA ASN A 399 -23.50 3.32 -16.97
C ASN A 399 -23.39 3.11 -15.45
N ASP A 400 -24.27 2.26 -14.92
CA ASP A 400 -24.20 1.79 -13.53
C ASP A 400 -23.74 0.34 -13.53
N SER A 401 -22.56 0.13 -13.00
CA SER A 401 -21.90 -1.17 -13.02
C SER A 401 -21.27 -1.51 -11.68
N TYR A 402 -21.20 -2.80 -11.39
CA TYR A 402 -20.43 -3.29 -10.27
C TYR A 402 -19.72 -4.61 -10.61
N GLU A 403 -18.59 -4.79 -9.97
CA GLU A 403 -17.86 -6.05 -9.90
C GLU A 403 -17.81 -6.50 -8.45
N TRP A 404 -18.13 -7.75 -8.23
CA TRP A 404 -18.05 -8.37 -6.91
C TRP A 404 -17.34 -9.71 -7.03
N GLU A 405 -16.22 -9.83 -6.34
CA GLU A 405 -15.39 -11.03 -6.33
C GLU A 405 -15.19 -11.52 -4.90
N THR A 406 -15.30 -12.82 -4.72
CA THR A 406 -14.89 -13.50 -3.50
C THR A 406 -13.87 -14.57 -3.86
N LYS A 407 -12.73 -14.54 -3.19
CA LYS A 407 -11.60 -15.44 -3.47
C LYS A 407 -11.20 -16.22 -2.21
N ILE A 408 -10.91 -17.50 -2.40
CA ILE A 408 -10.30 -18.35 -1.38
C ILE A 408 -8.99 -18.85 -1.97
N ARG A 409 -7.89 -18.62 -1.28
CA ARG A 409 -6.55 -19.04 -1.72
C ARG A 409 -5.88 -19.85 -0.61
N LEU A 410 -5.25 -20.95 -0.99
CA LEU A 410 -4.39 -21.72 -0.13
C LEU A 410 -3.04 -21.87 -0.82
N LYS A 411 -1.98 -21.56 -0.10
CA LYS A 411 -0.59 -21.69 -0.53
C LYS A 411 0.19 -22.40 0.55
N SER A 412 0.92 -23.43 0.20
CA SER A 412 1.88 -24.13 1.05
C SER A 412 3.26 -24.04 0.42
N VAL A 413 4.21 -23.50 1.14
CA VAL A 413 5.62 -23.49 0.77
C VAL A 413 6.36 -24.42 1.71
N ARG A 414 7.17 -25.33 1.16
CA ARG A 414 8.01 -26.24 1.89
C ARG A 414 9.43 -26.16 1.38
N TYR A 415 10.37 -26.05 2.27
CA TYR A 415 11.80 -26.09 2.01
C TYR A 415 12.36 -27.45 2.39
N PHE A 416 13.18 -27.99 1.55
CA PHE A 416 13.97 -29.20 1.75
C PHE A 416 15.42 -28.85 1.38
N ASP A 417 16.41 -29.60 1.78
CA ASP A 417 17.84 -29.27 1.61
C ASP A 417 18.19 -28.68 0.24
N ASN A 418 17.69 -29.28 -0.84
CA ASN A 418 17.93 -28.86 -2.22
C ASN A 418 16.66 -28.49 -3.01
N TRP A 419 15.49 -28.50 -2.36
CA TRP A 419 14.20 -28.33 -3.03
C TRP A 419 13.32 -27.32 -2.30
N LYS A 420 12.68 -26.48 -3.08
CA LYS A 420 11.55 -25.68 -2.63
C LYS A 420 10.30 -26.11 -3.37
N THR A 421 9.27 -26.45 -2.63
CA THR A 421 7.98 -26.83 -3.20
C THR A 421 6.94 -25.78 -2.85
N VAL A 422 6.22 -25.29 -3.85
CA VAL A 422 5.11 -24.38 -3.70
C VAL A 422 3.88 -25.04 -4.28
N ILE A 423 2.90 -25.35 -3.45
CA ILE A 423 1.64 -25.96 -3.88
C ILE A 423 0.49 -25.09 -3.40
N GLY A 424 -0.49 -24.88 -4.23
CA GLY A 424 -1.65 -24.12 -3.85
C GLY A 424 -2.89 -24.30 -4.70
N THR A 425 -3.96 -23.66 -4.23
CA THR A 425 -5.24 -23.65 -4.93
C THR A 425 -5.89 -22.29 -4.79
N ASN A 426 -6.57 -21.86 -5.85
CA ASN A 426 -7.35 -20.64 -5.93
C ASN A 426 -8.79 -20.99 -6.31
N PHE A 427 -9.74 -20.47 -5.57
CA PHE A 427 -11.16 -20.48 -5.90
C PHE A 427 -11.67 -19.05 -5.97
N GLN A 428 -12.40 -18.71 -7.02
CA GLN A 428 -12.97 -17.40 -7.25
C GLN A 428 -14.42 -17.51 -7.67
N ASN A 429 -15.29 -16.72 -7.03
CA ASN A 429 -16.65 -16.48 -7.45
C ASN A 429 -16.79 -15.00 -7.81
N SER A 430 -17.12 -14.72 -9.05
CA SER A 430 -17.24 -13.35 -9.58
C SER A 430 -18.62 -13.08 -10.12
N THR A 431 -19.11 -11.88 -9.84
CA THR A 431 -20.33 -11.33 -10.43
C THR A 431 -20.01 -9.96 -11.02
N TYR A 432 -20.30 -9.81 -12.29
CA TYR A 432 -20.29 -8.54 -12.98
C TYR A 432 -21.72 -8.14 -13.34
N SER A 433 -22.08 -6.89 -13.10
CA SER A 433 -23.37 -6.32 -13.51
C SER A 433 -23.12 -4.97 -14.17
N ASN A 434 -23.80 -4.75 -15.27
CA ASN A 434 -23.72 -3.52 -16.03
C ASN A 434 -25.13 -3.15 -16.49
N ASN A 435 -25.58 -1.95 -16.16
CA ASN A 435 -26.79 -1.34 -16.65
C ASN A 435 -26.40 -0.07 -17.40
N THR A 436 -26.53 -0.09 -18.73
CA THR A 436 -26.15 1.02 -19.59
C THR A 436 -27.38 1.60 -20.28
N LYS A 437 -27.54 2.90 -20.14
CA LYS A 437 -28.54 3.70 -20.84
C LYS A 437 -27.84 4.74 -21.72
N ASN A 438 -28.10 4.70 -23.01
CA ASN A 438 -27.64 5.72 -23.96
C ASN A 438 -28.83 6.31 -24.71
N VAL A 439 -29.22 7.50 -24.30
CA VAL A 439 -30.41 8.18 -24.84
C VAL A 439 -30.22 8.64 -26.27
N LEU A 440 -29.01 9.03 -26.64
CA LEU A 440 -28.70 9.52 -28.01
C LEU A 440 -28.93 8.45 -29.08
N TYR A 441 -28.65 7.18 -28.73
CA TYR A 441 -28.79 6.05 -29.63
C TYR A 441 -30.01 5.19 -29.34
N GLY A 442 -30.83 5.58 -28.36
CA GLY A 442 -31.98 4.77 -27.92
C GLY A 442 -31.60 3.41 -27.35
N LEU A 443 -30.37 3.24 -26.86
CA LEU A 443 -29.87 1.97 -26.37
C LEU A 443 -30.10 1.88 -24.85
N ASN A 444 -30.63 0.75 -24.42
CA ASN A 444 -30.76 0.41 -23.02
C ASN A 444 -30.51 -1.10 -22.89
N TYR A 445 -29.44 -1.48 -22.18
CA TYR A 445 -29.16 -2.89 -21.97
C TYR A 445 -28.67 -3.14 -20.54
N ASN A 446 -29.01 -4.31 -20.05
CA ASN A 446 -28.60 -4.80 -18.76
C ASN A 446 -27.91 -6.15 -18.95
N THR A 447 -26.71 -6.26 -18.40
CA THR A 447 -25.92 -7.50 -18.46
C THR A 447 -25.52 -7.91 -17.06
N LYS A 448 -25.72 -9.19 -16.74
CA LYS A 448 -25.23 -9.79 -15.50
C LYS A 448 -24.54 -11.10 -15.79
N ILE A 449 -23.26 -11.15 -15.48
CA ILE A 449 -22.40 -12.31 -15.69
C ILE A 449 -21.96 -12.84 -14.33
N LYS A 450 -22.04 -14.16 -14.17
CA LYS A 450 -21.53 -14.86 -13.00
C LYS A 450 -20.64 -15.99 -13.46
N PHE A 451 -19.47 -16.13 -12.85
CA PHE A 451 -18.61 -17.26 -13.14
C PHE A 451 -17.85 -17.72 -11.90
N LEU A 452 -17.49 -18.99 -11.94
CA LEU A 452 -16.63 -19.64 -10.96
C LEU A 452 -15.31 -19.99 -11.65
N LYS A 453 -14.23 -19.77 -10.94
CA LYS A 453 -12.89 -20.14 -11.39
C LYS A 453 -12.22 -20.96 -10.31
N PHE A 454 -11.53 -22.01 -10.73
CA PHE A 454 -10.74 -22.87 -9.88
C PHE A 454 -9.38 -23.09 -10.51
N GLY A 455 -8.33 -23.00 -9.72
CA GLY A 455 -6.95 -23.22 -10.14
C GLY A 455 -6.19 -24.06 -9.12
N LEU A 456 -5.34 -24.93 -9.62
CA LEU A 456 -4.33 -25.68 -8.87
C LEU A 456 -2.97 -25.38 -9.45
N TYR A 457 -1.95 -25.30 -8.61
CA TYR A 457 -0.56 -25.09 -9.04
C TYR A 457 0.41 -25.80 -8.10
N ALA A 458 1.56 -26.18 -8.67
CA ALA A 458 2.67 -26.76 -7.93
C ALA A 458 4.01 -26.37 -8.57
#